data_8d3340cc2d2910e365b4023b8980c1df
#
_entry.id   8d3340cc2d2910e365b4023b8980c1df
#
_cell.length_a   1.000
_cell.length_b   1.000
_cell.length_c   1.000
_cell.angle_alpha   90.00
_cell.angle_beta   90.00
_cell.angle_gamma   90.00
#
_symmetry.space_group_name_H-M   'P 1'
#
loop_
_entity.id
_entity.type
_entity.pdbx_description
1 polymer ?
#
loop_
_entity_poly.entity_id
_entity_poly.type
_entity_poly.pdbx_seq_one_letter_code
_entity_poly.pdbx_strand_id
1 'polypeptide(L)'
;NSQVSKIAKEAGVADGTIYLYFRNKEDVLVSLFKVKMGEFTSLAQKELDAIQNPFEKLAKLIGMHLTRLENDRHLALVLQIQLRQSDASIRSAIAEPLRDYSRLIESLLSHGQNEGSFRKDIGLKLARQILFGAIDEVATSWVLSSKNYSLSAQIEPIYRVLAKALSIDGRYPEYPY
;
A
#
# COMPACT_ATOMS: atom_id res chain seq x y z
N ASN A 1 10.89 -4.22 -31.64
CA ASN A 1 9.60 -4.43 -30.95
C ASN A 1 9.52 -3.54 -29.75
N SER A 2 8.46 -2.71 -29.68
CA SER A 2 8.23 -1.84 -28.55
C SER A 2 7.97 -2.68 -27.27
N GLN A 3 8.18 -2.07 -26.10
CA GLN A 3 7.88 -2.75 -24.82
C GLN A 3 6.38 -3.09 -24.71
N VAL A 4 5.52 -2.27 -25.31
CA VAL A 4 4.06 -2.49 -25.33
C VAL A 4 3.69 -3.71 -26.18
N SER A 5 4.37 -3.94 -27.32
CA SER A 5 4.18 -5.15 -28.13
C SER A 5 4.56 -6.44 -27.38
N LYS A 6 5.58 -6.39 -26.51
CA LYS A 6 5.92 -7.54 -25.66
C LYS A 6 4.81 -7.81 -24.63
N ILE A 7 4.23 -6.76 -24.06
CA ILE A 7 3.10 -6.86 -23.12
C ILE A 7 1.88 -7.47 -23.84
N ALA A 8 1.57 -6.99 -25.06
CA ALA A 8 0.48 -7.52 -25.87
C ALA A 8 0.63 -9.03 -26.13
N LYS A 9 1.84 -9.45 -26.54
CA LYS A 9 2.16 -10.86 -26.79
C LYS A 9 1.97 -11.72 -25.53
N GLU A 10 2.44 -11.24 -24.38
CA GLU A 10 2.30 -11.94 -23.10
C GLU A 10 0.85 -12.04 -22.64
N ALA A 11 0.07 -10.99 -22.92
CA ALA A 11 -1.37 -10.95 -22.64
C ALA A 11 -2.22 -11.74 -23.65
N GLY A 12 -1.63 -12.29 -24.72
CA GLY A 12 -2.35 -13.05 -25.74
C GLY A 12 -3.24 -12.20 -26.64
N VAL A 13 -2.95 -10.88 -26.78
CA VAL A 13 -3.70 -9.95 -27.62
C VAL A 13 -2.84 -9.43 -28.78
N ALA A 14 -3.50 -9.02 -29.88
CA ALA A 14 -2.80 -8.42 -31.00
C ALA A 14 -2.22 -7.05 -30.65
N ASP A 15 -1.04 -6.71 -31.21
CA ASP A 15 -0.39 -5.40 -31.00
C ASP A 15 -1.34 -4.23 -31.25
N GLY A 16 -2.13 -4.29 -32.33
CA GLY A 16 -3.12 -3.24 -32.62
C GLY A 16 -4.18 -3.06 -31.54
N THR A 17 -4.55 -4.15 -30.87
CA THR A 17 -5.56 -4.11 -29.80
C THR A 17 -5.07 -3.33 -28.59
N ILE A 18 -3.84 -3.57 -28.14
CA ILE A 18 -3.31 -2.89 -26.95
C ILE A 18 -3.13 -1.38 -27.20
N TYR A 19 -2.74 -0.98 -28.43
CA TYR A 19 -2.60 0.44 -28.79
C TYR A 19 -3.91 1.20 -28.93
N LEU A 20 -5.07 0.51 -28.95
CA LEU A 20 -6.39 1.17 -28.83
C LEU A 20 -6.62 1.73 -27.42
N TYR A 21 -5.98 1.15 -26.41
CA TYR A 21 -6.19 1.48 -24.99
C TYR A 21 -5.01 2.24 -24.36
N PHE A 22 -3.77 1.98 -24.80
CA PHE A 22 -2.56 2.50 -24.20
C PHE A 22 -1.61 3.06 -25.25
N ARG A 23 -1.20 4.30 -25.09
CA ARG A 23 -0.29 4.98 -26.04
C ARG A 23 1.15 4.50 -25.88
N ASN A 24 1.55 4.15 -24.64
CA ASN A 24 2.91 3.81 -24.27
C ASN A 24 2.92 2.91 -23.01
N LYS A 25 4.10 2.51 -22.59
CA LYS A 25 4.31 1.68 -21.38
C LYS A 25 3.83 2.41 -20.11
N GLU A 26 4.03 3.70 -20.05
CA GLU A 26 3.66 4.53 -18.90
C GLU A 26 2.15 4.53 -18.69
N ASP A 27 1.35 4.63 -19.76
CA ASP A 27 -0.11 4.51 -19.70
C ASP A 27 -0.55 3.15 -19.13
N VAL A 28 0.12 2.06 -19.53
CA VAL A 28 -0.14 0.73 -18.99
C VAL A 28 0.17 0.68 -17.49
N LEU A 29 1.32 1.22 -17.07
CA LEU A 29 1.75 1.24 -15.67
C LEU A 29 0.81 2.07 -14.80
N VAL A 30 0.41 3.25 -15.26
CA VAL A 30 -0.56 4.12 -14.56
C VAL A 30 -1.90 3.42 -14.41
N SER A 31 -2.40 2.79 -15.47
CA SER A 31 -3.68 2.08 -15.45
C SER A 31 -3.63 0.89 -14.51
N LEU A 32 -2.55 0.10 -14.55
CA LEU A 32 -2.32 -1.01 -13.63
C LEU A 32 -2.33 -0.52 -12.17
N PHE A 33 -1.61 0.57 -11.88
CA PHE A 33 -1.57 1.15 -10.55
C PHE A 33 -2.95 1.58 -10.06
N LYS A 34 -3.70 2.32 -10.89
CA LYS A 34 -5.05 2.80 -10.55
C LYS A 34 -5.98 1.63 -10.21
N VAL A 35 -5.99 0.59 -11.05
CA VAL A 35 -6.82 -0.59 -10.82
C VAL A 35 -6.39 -1.31 -9.54
N LYS A 36 -5.11 -1.62 -9.38
CA LYS A 36 -4.62 -2.40 -8.23
C LYS A 36 -4.73 -1.66 -6.90
N MET A 37 -4.48 -0.35 -6.89
CA MET A 37 -4.67 0.48 -5.70
C MET A 37 -6.16 0.68 -5.37
N GLY A 38 -7.01 0.87 -6.37
CA GLY A 38 -8.45 0.98 -6.17
C GLY A 38 -9.06 -0.30 -5.60
N GLU A 39 -8.72 -1.48 -6.18
CA GLU A 39 -9.12 -2.80 -5.65
C GLU A 39 -8.66 -2.97 -4.20
N PHE A 40 -7.40 -2.65 -3.92
CA PHE A 40 -6.83 -2.78 -2.58
C PHE A 40 -7.51 -1.85 -1.57
N THR A 41 -7.64 -0.56 -1.91
CA THR A 41 -8.24 0.44 -1.00
C THR A 41 -9.70 0.11 -0.69
N SER A 42 -10.47 -0.32 -1.70
CA SER A 42 -11.88 -0.73 -1.53
C SER A 42 -12.01 -1.96 -0.64
N LEU A 43 -11.15 -2.97 -0.85
CA LEU A 43 -11.13 -4.17 -0.02
C LEU A 43 -10.72 -3.84 1.41
N ALA A 44 -9.67 -3.04 1.59
CA ALA A 44 -9.19 -2.62 2.90
C ALA A 44 -10.26 -1.82 3.66
N GLN A 45 -10.95 -0.89 2.99
CA GLN A 45 -12.06 -0.14 3.60
C GLN A 45 -13.13 -1.09 4.15
N LYS A 46 -13.59 -2.03 3.31
CA LYS A 46 -14.62 -3.02 3.71
C LYS A 46 -14.18 -3.86 4.92
N GLU A 47 -12.96 -4.36 4.90
CA GLU A 47 -12.41 -5.19 5.99
C GLU A 47 -12.24 -4.39 7.29
N LEU A 48 -11.77 -3.13 7.19
CA LEU A 48 -11.60 -2.27 8.36
C LEU A 48 -12.92 -1.79 8.94
N ASP A 49 -13.96 -1.58 8.13
CA ASP A 49 -15.28 -1.16 8.61
C ASP A 49 -15.95 -2.22 9.50
N ALA A 50 -15.62 -3.50 9.29
CA ALA A 50 -16.11 -4.60 10.11
C ALA A 50 -15.43 -4.72 11.49
N ILE A 51 -14.32 -4.02 11.70
CA ILE A 51 -13.51 -4.06 12.94
C ILE A 51 -13.82 -2.82 13.76
N GLN A 52 -14.03 -2.97 15.07
CA GLN A 52 -14.25 -1.83 15.97
C GLN A 52 -12.95 -1.37 16.64
N ASN A 53 -12.13 -2.29 17.11
CA ASN A 53 -10.90 -1.98 17.84
C ASN A 53 -9.86 -1.31 16.94
N PRO A 54 -9.35 -0.08 17.26
CA PRO A 54 -8.38 0.63 16.44
C PRO A 54 -7.04 -0.10 16.26
N PHE A 55 -6.58 -0.85 17.26
CA PHE A 55 -5.34 -1.63 17.16
C PHE A 55 -5.52 -2.85 16.24
N GLU A 56 -6.69 -3.49 16.25
CA GLU A 56 -7.01 -4.56 15.31
C GLU A 56 -7.11 -4.02 13.87
N LYS A 57 -7.70 -2.84 13.67
CA LYS A 57 -7.67 -2.15 12.37
C LYS A 57 -6.25 -1.91 11.89
N LEU A 58 -5.37 -1.45 12.78
CA LEU A 58 -3.96 -1.21 12.46
C LEU A 58 -3.27 -2.51 12.05
N ALA A 59 -3.42 -3.58 12.84
CA ALA A 59 -2.87 -4.90 12.54
C ALA A 59 -3.36 -5.44 11.19
N LYS A 60 -4.68 -5.34 10.95
CA LYS A 60 -5.32 -5.78 9.71
C LYS A 60 -4.78 -5.02 8.49
N LEU A 61 -4.66 -3.70 8.58
CA LEU A 61 -4.15 -2.88 7.48
C LEU A 61 -2.70 -3.24 7.13
N ILE A 62 -1.83 -3.37 8.14
CA ILE A 62 -0.42 -3.79 7.94
C ILE A 62 -0.38 -5.16 7.27
N GLY A 63 -1.15 -6.12 7.81
CA GLY A 63 -1.23 -7.48 7.28
C GLY A 63 -1.69 -7.51 5.82
N MET A 64 -2.78 -6.84 5.50
CA MET A 64 -3.30 -6.79 4.13
C MET A 64 -2.28 -6.18 3.16
N HIS A 65 -1.62 -5.08 3.54
CA HIS A 65 -0.65 -4.40 2.68
C HIS A 65 0.55 -5.31 2.36
N LEU A 66 1.20 -5.87 3.38
CA LEU A 66 2.41 -6.67 3.18
C LEU A 66 2.13 -8.03 2.52
N THR A 67 1.05 -8.71 2.92
CA THR A 67 0.64 -9.98 2.30
C THR A 67 0.29 -9.79 0.82
N ARG A 68 -0.39 -8.69 0.46
CA ARG A 68 -0.70 -8.40 -0.94
C ARG A 68 0.56 -8.27 -1.80
N LEU A 69 1.58 -7.58 -1.29
CA LEU A 69 2.85 -7.39 -2.01
C LEU A 69 3.66 -8.70 -2.06
N GLU A 70 3.66 -9.50 -1.00
CA GLU A 70 4.35 -10.79 -0.97
C GLU A 70 3.78 -11.78 -1.98
N ASN A 71 2.45 -11.79 -2.14
CA ASN A 71 1.77 -12.70 -3.07
C ASN A 71 2.06 -12.42 -4.55
N ASP A 72 2.52 -11.21 -4.89
CA ASP A 72 2.91 -10.84 -6.25
C ASP A 72 4.15 -9.92 -6.24
N ARG A 73 5.33 -10.54 -6.17
CA ARG A 73 6.60 -9.80 -6.14
C ARG A 73 6.84 -8.97 -7.40
N HIS A 74 6.35 -9.40 -8.55
CA HIS A 74 6.49 -8.63 -9.78
C HIS A 74 5.64 -7.35 -9.74
N LEU A 75 4.40 -7.47 -9.26
CA LEU A 75 3.55 -6.31 -9.02
C LEU A 75 4.17 -5.39 -7.97
N ALA A 76 4.70 -5.92 -6.87
CA ALA A 76 5.39 -5.15 -5.84
C ALA A 76 6.57 -4.36 -6.43
N LEU A 77 7.39 -4.98 -7.31
CA LEU A 77 8.49 -4.30 -7.99
C LEU A 77 8.00 -3.11 -8.83
N VAL A 78 6.91 -3.30 -9.57
CA VAL A 78 6.30 -2.23 -10.39
C VAL A 78 5.81 -1.09 -9.50
N LEU A 79 5.04 -1.40 -8.46
CA LEU A 79 4.42 -0.41 -7.57
C LEU A 79 5.47 0.35 -6.75
N GLN A 80 6.48 -0.36 -6.21
CA GLN A 80 7.47 0.22 -5.31
C GLN A 80 8.61 0.94 -6.04
N ILE A 81 8.99 0.49 -7.21
CA ILE A 81 10.20 1.00 -7.88
C ILE A 81 9.88 1.77 -9.15
N GLN A 82 9.22 1.14 -10.12
CA GLN A 82 9.09 1.73 -11.45
C GLN A 82 8.26 3.01 -11.45
N LEU A 83 7.18 3.05 -10.69
CA LEU A 83 6.30 4.23 -10.61
C LEU A 83 6.91 5.39 -9.82
N ARG A 84 7.84 5.13 -8.91
CA ARG A 84 8.53 6.18 -8.13
C ARG A 84 9.66 6.88 -8.90
N GLN A 85 10.30 6.17 -9.82
CA GLN A 85 11.34 6.74 -10.68
C GLN A 85 10.77 7.54 -11.86
N SER A 86 9.47 7.66 -11.95
CA SER A 86 8.75 8.25 -13.06
C SER A 86 8.75 9.78 -13.02
N ASP A 87 8.50 10.37 -14.18
CA ASP A 87 8.41 11.82 -14.33
C ASP A 87 7.19 12.45 -13.60
N ALA A 88 7.06 13.77 -13.66
CA ALA A 88 6.00 14.52 -12.99
C ALA A 88 4.60 14.14 -13.50
N SER A 89 4.46 13.75 -14.77
CA SER A 89 3.17 13.40 -15.36
C SER A 89 2.62 12.10 -14.77
N ILE A 90 3.45 11.09 -14.60
CA ILE A 90 3.09 9.81 -13.98
C ILE A 90 2.77 10.02 -12.50
N ARG A 91 3.62 10.78 -11.78
CA ARG A 91 3.34 11.11 -10.37
C ARG A 91 1.98 11.80 -10.19
N SER A 92 1.63 12.71 -11.09
CA SER A 92 0.31 13.37 -11.10
C SER A 92 -0.80 12.37 -11.38
N ALA A 93 -0.61 11.47 -12.34
CA ALA A 93 -1.62 10.50 -12.75
C ALA A 93 -1.95 9.45 -11.65
N ILE A 94 -0.97 9.09 -10.80
CA ILE A 94 -1.17 8.14 -9.68
C ILE A 94 -1.55 8.82 -8.36
N ALA A 95 -1.58 10.16 -8.31
CA ALA A 95 -1.80 10.91 -7.07
C ALA A 95 -3.19 10.66 -6.45
N GLU A 96 -4.22 10.45 -7.27
CA GLU A 96 -5.59 10.22 -6.80
C GLU A 96 -5.73 8.91 -6.00
N PRO A 97 -5.37 7.73 -6.55
CA PRO A 97 -5.42 6.49 -5.76
C PRO A 97 -4.53 6.52 -4.52
N LEU A 98 -3.41 7.24 -4.54
CA LEU A 98 -2.58 7.43 -3.35
C LEU A 98 -3.27 8.31 -2.30
N ARG A 99 -4.04 9.32 -2.72
CA ARG A 99 -4.85 10.13 -1.80
C ARG A 99 -5.97 9.31 -1.17
N ASP A 100 -6.62 8.43 -1.92
CA ASP A 100 -7.68 7.57 -1.40
C ASP A 100 -7.15 6.62 -0.33
N TYR A 101 -6.02 5.99 -0.58
CA TYR A 101 -5.34 5.17 0.42
C TYR A 101 -4.87 5.99 1.63
N SER A 102 -4.39 7.22 1.40
CA SER A 102 -4.03 8.13 2.49
C SER A 102 -5.23 8.47 3.37
N ARG A 103 -6.41 8.73 2.78
CA ARG A 103 -7.66 8.99 3.53
C ARG A 103 -8.09 7.77 4.35
N LEU A 104 -7.94 6.56 3.82
CA LEU A 104 -8.21 5.33 4.56
C LEU A 104 -7.36 5.24 5.83
N ILE A 105 -6.05 5.49 5.71
CA ILE A 105 -5.14 5.51 6.87
C ILE A 105 -5.52 6.62 7.86
N GLU A 106 -5.80 7.82 7.38
CA GLU A 106 -6.20 8.95 8.24
C GLU A 106 -7.52 8.67 8.96
N SER A 107 -8.48 8.00 8.32
CA SER A 107 -9.74 7.58 8.95
C SER A 107 -9.50 6.59 10.09
N LEU A 108 -8.64 5.58 9.88
CA LEU A 108 -8.24 4.64 10.93
C LEU A 108 -7.60 5.36 12.12
N LEU A 109 -6.64 6.26 11.86
CA LEU A 109 -5.95 7.01 12.90
C LEU A 109 -6.90 7.93 13.67
N SER A 110 -7.78 8.64 12.96
CA SER A 110 -8.80 9.51 13.55
C SER A 110 -9.77 8.72 14.42
N HIS A 111 -10.19 7.54 13.98
CA HIS A 111 -11.02 6.65 14.78
C HIS A 111 -10.32 6.28 16.10
N GLY A 112 -9.06 5.84 16.05
CA GLY A 112 -8.28 5.52 17.25
C GLY A 112 -8.06 6.70 18.19
N GLN A 113 -7.88 7.91 17.65
CA GLN A 113 -7.79 9.14 18.45
C GLN A 113 -9.12 9.50 19.11
N ASN A 114 -10.24 9.32 18.44
CA ASN A 114 -11.57 9.62 18.96
C ASN A 114 -11.98 8.64 20.06
N GLU A 115 -11.65 7.35 19.88
CA GLU A 115 -11.86 6.29 20.89
C GLU A 115 -10.92 6.40 22.10
N GLY A 116 -9.93 7.30 22.06
CA GLY A 116 -8.95 7.43 23.13
C GLY A 116 -7.92 6.30 23.19
N SER A 117 -7.76 5.52 22.12
CA SER A 117 -6.75 4.48 22.01
C SER A 117 -5.42 5.04 21.49
N PHE A 118 -5.47 6.01 20.59
CA PHE A 118 -4.30 6.63 20.00
C PHE A 118 -4.07 8.05 20.53
N ARG A 119 -2.80 8.41 20.68
CA ARG A 119 -2.37 9.74 21.13
C ARG A 119 -2.75 10.83 20.16
N LYS A 120 -3.13 12.03 20.69
CA LYS A 120 -3.60 13.18 19.91
C LYS A 120 -2.53 14.24 19.70
N ASP A 121 -1.40 14.14 20.40
CA ASP A 121 -0.29 15.10 20.30
C ASP A 121 0.50 14.97 18.98
N ILE A 122 0.28 13.90 18.21
CA ILE A 122 0.78 13.76 16.85
C ILE A 122 -0.38 14.01 15.88
N GLY A 123 -0.23 15.04 15.05
CA GLY A 123 -1.25 15.37 14.03
C GLY A 123 -1.42 14.22 13.01
N LEU A 124 -2.67 14.01 12.56
CA LEU A 124 -3.05 12.90 11.64
C LEU A 124 -2.15 12.79 10.40
N LYS A 125 -1.81 13.92 9.79
CA LYS A 125 -0.93 13.93 8.60
C LYS A 125 0.44 13.32 8.88
N LEU A 126 1.07 13.68 9.99
CA LEU A 126 2.38 13.16 10.37
C LEU A 126 2.28 11.68 10.79
N ALA A 127 1.28 11.32 11.60
CA ALA A 127 1.04 9.93 11.99
C ALA A 127 0.83 9.03 10.77
N ARG A 128 0.04 9.47 9.77
CA ARG A 128 -0.13 8.77 8.50
C ARG A 128 1.19 8.61 7.74
N GLN A 129 1.99 9.68 7.66
CA GLN A 129 3.28 9.63 6.95
C GLN A 129 4.25 8.65 7.61
N ILE A 130 4.30 8.61 8.93
CA ILE A 130 5.13 7.65 9.69
C ILE A 130 4.64 6.22 9.44
N LEU A 131 3.33 5.98 9.59
CA LEU A 131 2.74 4.65 9.39
C LEU A 131 2.97 4.15 7.97
N PHE A 132 2.58 4.95 6.98
CA PHE A 132 2.77 4.59 5.58
C PHE A 132 4.25 4.40 5.24
N GLY A 133 5.12 5.33 5.67
CA GLY A 133 6.55 5.27 5.40
C GLY A 133 7.22 4.03 5.99
N ALA A 134 6.83 3.59 7.19
CA ALA A 134 7.36 2.39 7.81
C ALA A 134 6.99 1.12 7.01
N ILE A 135 5.73 0.96 6.63
CA ILE A 135 5.25 -0.18 5.84
C ILE A 135 5.93 -0.18 4.47
N ASP A 136 5.95 0.97 3.85
CA ASP A 136 6.44 1.20 2.50
C ASP A 136 7.95 0.96 2.36
N GLU A 137 8.76 1.42 3.32
CA GLU A 137 10.21 1.18 3.32
C GLU A 137 10.52 -0.31 3.50
N VAL A 138 9.81 -1.00 4.40
CA VAL A 138 10.01 -2.45 4.59
C VAL A 138 9.66 -3.22 3.31
N ALA A 139 8.57 -2.86 2.63
CA ALA A 139 8.18 -3.45 1.35
C ALA A 139 9.21 -3.14 0.24
N THR A 140 9.71 -1.91 0.18
CA THR A 140 10.74 -1.49 -0.79
C THR A 140 12.05 -2.25 -0.56
N SER A 141 12.52 -2.30 0.67
CA SER A 141 13.73 -3.06 1.04
C SER A 141 13.59 -4.55 0.73
N TRP A 142 12.40 -5.13 0.96
CA TRP A 142 12.13 -6.53 0.64
C TRP A 142 12.17 -6.79 -0.87
N VAL A 143 11.52 -5.95 -1.68
CA VAL A 143 11.46 -6.16 -3.13
C VAL A 143 12.82 -5.99 -3.80
N LEU A 144 13.69 -5.13 -3.26
CA LEU A 144 15.05 -4.89 -3.75
C LEU A 144 16.06 -5.93 -3.24
N SER A 145 15.72 -6.69 -2.21
CA SER A 145 16.63 -7.66 -1.61
C SER A 145 16.89 -8.83 -2.56
N SER A 146 18.15 -9.23 -2.67
CA SER A 146 18.55 -10.49 -3.28
C SER A 146 18.30 -11.70 -2.37
N LYS A 147 18.04 -11.47 -1.07
CA LYS A 147 17.74 -12.53 -0.10
C LYS A 147 16.27 -12.92 -0.22
N ASN A 148 15.99 -14.21 -0.16
CA ASN A 148 14.63 -14.73 -0.10
C ASN A 148 14.21 -14.83 1.38
N TYR A 149 13.33 -13.92 1.82
CA TYR A 149 12.71 -13.97 3.14
C TYR A 149 11.24 -13.55 3.05
N SER A 150 10.44 -13.96 4.03
CA SER A 150 9.02 -13.64 4.06
C SER A 150 8.80 -12.18 4.45
N LEU A 151 8.04 -11.45 3.63
CA LEU A 151 7.61 -10.10 3.94
C LEU A 151 6.52 -10.12 5.03
N SER A 152 5.64 -11.12 5.01
CA SER A 152 4.59 -11.27 6.03
C SER A 152 5.17 -11.56 7.43
N ALA A 153 6.37 -12.11 7.54
CA ALA A 153 7.05 -12.24 8.83
C ALA A 153 7.39 -10.88 9.49
N GLN A 154 7.32 -9.78 8.74
CA GLN A 154 7.55 -8.43 9.27
C GLN A 154 6.26 -7.78 9.82
N ILE A 155 5.09 -8.40 9.64
CA ILE A 155 3.79 -7.81 10.02
C ILE A 155 3.74 -7.55 11.53
N GLU A 156 3.96 -8.57 12.34
CA GLU A 156 3.91 -8.46 13.81
C GLU A 156 4.98 -7.50 14.36
N PRO A 157 6.26 -7.57 13.95
CA PRO A 157 7.26 -6.58 14.36
C PRO A 157 6.88 -5.13 14.05
N ILE A 158 6.37 -4.86 12.84
CA ILE A 158 5.92 -3.52 12.43
C ILE A 158 4.72 -3.09 13.28
N TYR A 159 3.73 -3.98 13.45
CA TYR A 159 2.58 -3.70 14.30
C TYR A 159 3.01 -3.29 15.71
N ARG A 160 3.89 -4.03 16.36
CA ARG A 160 4.37 -3.73 17.72
C ARG A 160 5.00 -2.34 17.82
N VAL A 161 5.85 -1.98 16.86
CA VAL A 161 6.49 -0.66 16.83
C VAL A 161 5.45 0.45 16.65
N LEU A 162 4.57 0.31 15.67
CA LEU A 162 3.56 1.34 15.35
C LEU A 162 2.48 1.43 16.44
N ALA A 163 2.00 0.31 16.96
CA ALA A 163 1.04 0.28 18.05
C ALA A 163 1.59 0.99 19.31
N LYS A 164 2.84 0.71 19.68
CA LYS A 164 3.51 1.39 20.79
C LYS A 164 3.66 2.89 20.54
N ALA A 165 4.05 3.29 19.33
CA ALA A 165 4.23 4.70 18.98
C ALA A 165 2.92 5.49 18.97
N LEU A 166 1.81 4.84 18.58
CA LEU A 166 0.49 5.46 18.49
C LEU A 166 -0.29 5.42 19.80
N SER A 167 -0.03 4.49 20.70
CA SER A 167 -0.74 4.36 21.98
C SER A 167 -0.49 5.57 22.88
N ILE A 168 -1.45 5.87 23.77
CA ILE A 168 -1.37 7.02 24.68
C ILE A 168 -0.28 6.83 25.74
N ASP A 169 -0.19 5.63 26.31
CA ASP A 169 0.68 5.31 27.46
C ASP A 169 1.70 4.21 27.16
N GLY A 170 1.89 3.88 25.88
CA GLY A 170 2.78 2.81 25.42
C GLY A 170 2.20 1.39 25.60
N ARG A 171 0.97 1.26 26.11
CA ARG A 171 0.26 -0.01 26.20
C ARG A 171 -0.55 -0.24 24.92
N TYR A 172 -0.50 -1.46 24.43
CA TYR A 172 -1.25 -1.91 23.25
C TYR A 172 -1.51 -3.41 23.36
N PRO A 173 -2.58 -3.94 22.75
CA PRO A 173 -2.85 -5.37 22.74
C PRO A 173 -1.78 -6.13 21.93
N GLU A 174 -1.61 -7.41 22.23
CA GLU A 174 -0.81 -8.30 21.40
C GLU A 174 -1.35 -8.33 19.96
N TYR A 175 -0.49 -8.77 19.03
CA TYR A 175 -0.89 -8.91 17.63
C TYR A 175 -2.03 -9.93 17.51
N PRO A 176 -3.18 -9.56 16.92
CA PRO A 176 -4.41 -10.36 17.03
C PRO A 176 -4.54 -11.50 16.00
N TYR A 177 -3.57 -11.67 15.07
CA TYR A 177 -3.66 -12.66 13.98
C TYR A 177 -2.49 -13.60 13.93
#